data_9281cad80b58905b2d94e8f6f1f91ba6
#
_entry.id   9281cad80b58905b2d94e8f6f1f91ba6
#
_cell.length_a   1.000
_cell.length_b   1.000
_cell.length_c   1.000
_cell.angle_alpha   90.00
_cell.angle_beta   90.00
_cell.angle_gamma   90.00
#
_symmetry.space_group_name_H-M   'P 1'
#
loop_
_entity.id
_entity.type
_entity.pdbx_description
1 polymer ?
#
loop_
_entity_poly.entity_id
_entity_poly.type
_entity_poly.pdbx_seq_one_letter_code
_entity_poly.pdbx_strand_id
1 'polypeptide(L)'
;MTKPRPWLHTSFQFALTRMNNDYWTEKIADAILAYTVPIYCGCKNIDAYFPSEAMISLNINDEQGSIALINNVLNDSKRIYQEKLPFLKEARNRLLFKYNLFPFVKSYIDKYVDLDCDEYRSVLIKPYDTYPKDWIQDVLLKTKRVVCKIF
;
A
#
# COMPACT_ATOMS: atom_id res chain seq x y z
N MET A 1 -27.87 -22.24 8.58
CA MET A 1 -26.56 -21.88 9.17
C MET A 1 -25.48 -22.25 8.15
N THR A 2 -24.97 -21.29 7.41
CA THR A 2 -23.86 -21.49 6.44
C THR A 2 -22.57 -21.66 7.23
N LYS A 3 -21.88 -22.79 7.08
CA LYS A 3 -20.54 -23.00 7.65
C LYS A 3 -19.62 -21.87 7.18
N PRO A 4 -18.86 -21.20 8.09
CA PRO A 4 -17.90 -20.20 7.68
C PRO A 4 -16.87 -20.83 6.73
N ARG A 5 -16.57 -20.15 5.62
CA ARG A 5 -15.63 -20.63 4.64
C ARG A 5 -14.22 -20.65 5.24
N PRO A 6 -13.48 -21.77 5.20
CA PRO A 6 -12.24 -21.95 5.96
C PRO A 6 -11.09 -20.98 5.58
N TRP A 7 -11.18 -20.30 4.45
CA TRP A 7 -10.18 -19.34 3.97
C TRP A 7 -10.39 -17.88 4.44
N LEU A 8 -11.44 -17.62 5.27
CA LEU A 8 -11.72 -16.30 5.82
C LEU A 8 -10.95 -16.00 7.13
N HIS A 9 -10.11 -16.89 7.62
CA HIS A 9 -9.44 -16.74 8.92
C HIS A 9 -7.95 -17.10 8.87
N THR A 10 -7.21 -16.56 7.92
CA THR A 10 -5.74 -16.56 8.04
C THR A 10 -5.34 -15.45 9.00
N SER A 11 -4.67 -15.80 10.11
CA SER A 11 -4.18 -14.81 11.08
C SER A 11 -2.95 -14.06 10.57
N PHE A 12 -2.25 -14.58 9.56
CA PHE A 12 -1.02 -14.03 9.00
C PHE A 12 -1.01 -14.12 7.48
N GLN A 13 -0.43 -13.12 6.83
CA GLN A 13 -0.30 -13.06 5.37
C GLN A 13 1.06 -12.50 4.97
N PHE A 14 1.71 -13.09 3.99
CA PHE A 14 2.90 -12.49 3.38
C PHE A 14 2.54 -11.29 2.53
N ALA A 15 3.22 -10.17 2.78
CA ALA A 15 3.07 -8.94 2.03
C ALA A 15 4.45 -8.46 1.57
N LEU A 16 4.84 -8.88 0.36
CA LEU A 16 6.16 -8.62 -0.20
C LEU A 16 6.05 -7.58 -1.32
N THR A 17 6.86 -6.53 -1.23
CA THR A 17 6.92 -5.46 -2.24
C THR A 17 8.37 -5.01 -2.47
N ARG A 18 8.58 -4.05 -3.37
CA ARG A 18 9.91 -3.46 -3.59
C ARG A 18 10.34 -2.66 -2.37
N MET A 19 11.64 -2.72 -2.04
CA MET A 19 12.25 -2.05 -0.87
C MET A 19 12.63 -0.59 -1.20
N ASN A 20 11.64 0.23 -1.54
CA ASN A 20 11.81 1.67 -1.77
C ASN A 20 11.15 2.47 -0.65
N ASN A 21 11.62 3.70 -0.40
CA ASN A 21 10.92 4.62 0.49
C ASN A 21 9.59 5.05 -0.12
N ASP A 22 8.59 5.28 0.74
CA ASP A 22 7.26 5.78 0.38
C ASP A 22 6.51 4.92 -0.66
N TYR A 23 6.95 3.67 -0.84
CA TYR A 23 6.33 2.73 -1.77
C TYR A 23 5.77 1.51 -1.03
N TRP A 24 4.54 1.62 -0.60
CA TRP A 24 3.75 0.47 -0.14
C TRP A 24 2.54 0.25 -1.07
N THR A 25 1.98 -0.94 -1.07
CA THR A 25 0.98 -1.36 -2.05
C THR A 25 -0.25 -1.96 -1.38
N GLU A 26 -1.22 -2.34 -2.19
CA GLU A 26 -2.42 -3.08 -1.78
C GLU A 26 -2.10 -4.32 -0.94
N LYS A 27 -0.95 -4.97 -1.13
CA LYS A 27 -0.61 -6.21 -0.42
C LYS A 27 -0.60 -6.07 1.11
N ILE A 28 -0.01 -4.97 1.61
CA ILE A 28 -0.06 -4.69 3.05
C ILE A 28 -1.42 -4.13 3.46
N ALA A 29 -2.05 -3.32 2.59
CA ALA A 29 -3.36 -2.75 2.84
C ALA A 29 -4.44 -3.84 2.98
N ASP A 30 -4.47 -4.81 2.10
CA ASP A 30 -5.42 -5.92 2.12
C ASP A 30 -5.28 -6.78 3.39
N ALA A 31 -4.03 -7.07 3.80
CA ALA A 31 -3.78 -7.77 5.05
C ALA A 31 -4.33 -7.00 6.25
N ILE A 32 -4.04 -5.70 6.35
CA ILE A 32 -4.51 -4.83 7.44
C ILE A 32 -6.05 -4.74 7.44
N LEU A 33 -6.68 -4.56 6.27
CA LEU A 33 -8.13 -4.49 6.13
C LEU A 33 -8.83 -5.78 6.55
N ALA A 34 -8.21 -6.93 6.24
CA ALA A 34 -8.71 -8.25 6.60
C ALA A 34 -8.46 -8.63 8.08
N TYR A 35 -7.88 -7.75 8.90
CA TYR A 35 -7.39 -8.07 10.25
C TYR A 35 -6.40 -9.23 10.28
N THR A 36 -5.58 -9.35 9.24
CA THR A 36 -4.52 -10.34 9.12
C THR A 36 -3.18 -9.65 9.38
N VAL A 37 -2.33 -10.21 10.22
CA VAL A 37 -1.01 -9.65 10.52
C VAL A 37 -0.09 -9.83 9.32
N PRO A 38 0.41 -8.73 8.71
CA PRO A 38 1.36 -8.85 7.60
C PRO A 38 2.71 -9.38 8.07
N ILE A 39 3.24 -10.41 7.41
CA ILE A 39 4.67 -10.74 7.43
C ILE A 39 5.26 -9.95 6.26
N TYR A 40 5.92 -8.84 6.58
CA TYR A 40 6.19 -7.77 5.64
C TYR A 40 7.66 -7.64 5.26
N CYS A 41 7.90 -7.54 3.96
CA CYS A 41 9.15 -7.04 3.40
C CYS A 41 8.84 -6.07 2.26
N GLY A 42 9.28 -4.82 2.38
CA GLY A 42 8.94 -3.81 1.36
C GLY A 42 9.43 -2.41 1.72
N CYS A 43 8.53 -1.45 1.75
CA CYS A 43 8.80 -0.04 2.01
C CYS A 43 9.69 0.14 3.25
N LYS A 44 10.84 0.82 3.08
CA LYS A 44 11.86 0.95 4.13
C LYS A 44 11.40 1.82 5.30
N ASN A 45 10.57 2.81 5.02
CA ASN A 45 10.01 3.73 6.01
C ASN A 45 8.52 3.48 6.27
N ILE A 46 8.13 2.20 6.33
CA ILE A 46 6.72 1.81 6.52
C ILE A 46 6.16 2.28 7.88
N ASP A 47 7.02 2.44 8.87
CA ASP A 47 6.72 2.96 10.21
C ASP A 47 6.20 4.41 10.21
N ALA A 48 6.54 5.19 9.19
CA ALA A 48 5.95 6.52 8.98
C ALA A 48 4.44 6.46 8.66
N TYR A 49 3.95 5.33 8.19
CA TYR A 49 2.57 5.11 7.78
C TYR A 49 1.78 4.29 8.80
N PHE A 50 2.34 3.18 9.23
CA PHE A 50 1.67 2.22 10.11
C PHE A 50 2.54 1.89 11.32
N PRO A 51 1.94 1.55 12.49
CA PRO A 51 2.71 1.09 13.63
C PRO A 51 3.55 -0.14 13.27
N SER A 52 4.83 -0.13 13.59
CA SER A 52 5.74 -1.27 13.34
C SER A 52 5.26 -2.55 14.02
N GLU A 53 4.60 -2.42 15.15
CA GLU A 53 4.02 -3.52 15.92
C GLU A 53 2.84 -4.19 15.21
N ALA A 54 2.20 -3.51 14.25
CA ALA A 54 1.08 -4.07 13.48
C ALA A 54 1.50 -5.18 12.50
N MET A 55 2.80 -5.32 12.25
CA MET A 55 3.35 -6.27 11.29
C MET A 55 4.53 -7.05 11.86
N ILE A 56 5.00 -8.03 11.11
CA ILE A 56 6.21 -8.79 11.37
C ILE A 56 7.19 -8.49 10.24
N SER A 57 8.31 -7.84 10.54
CA SER A 57 9.32 -7.53 9.52
C SER A 57 10.07 -8.79 9.12
N LEU A 58 10.17 -9.02 7.81
CA LEU A 58 10.87 -10.15 7.21
C LEU A 58 12.11 -9.64 6.46
N ASN A 59 13.27 -10.21 6.75
CA ASN A 59 14.50 -9.97 5.99
C ASN A 59 14.74 -11.08 4.97
N ILE A 60 14.38 -10.84 3.71
CA ILE A 60 14.51 -11.83 2.63
C ILE A 60 15.98 -12.18 2.30
N ASN A 61 16.96 -11.38 2.74
CA ASN A 61 18.39 -11.65 2.53
C ASN A 61 18.99 -12.56 3.63
N ASP A 62 18.24 -12.82 4.71
CA ASP A 62 18.60 -13.73 5.78
C ASP A 62 17.64 -14.91 5.76
N GLU A 63 18.01 -15.96 5.03
CA GLU A 63 17.18 -17.13 4.85
C GLU A 63 16.95 -17.88 6.18
N GLN A 64 18.02 -18.10 6.94
CA GLN A 64 17.93 -18.82 8.21
C GLN A 64 17.13 -18.07 9.26
N GLY A 65 17.35 -16.76 9.39
CA GLY A 65 16.56 -15.90 10.27
C GLY A 65 15.10 -15.84 9.86
N SER A 66 14.82 -15.79 8.56
CA SER A 66 13.45 -15.82 8.04
C SER A 66 12.73 -17.14 8.35
N ILE A 67 13.40 -18.28 8.19
CA ILE A 67 12.85 -19.60 8.54
C ILE A 67 12.58 -19.69 10.05
N ALA A 68 13.52 -19.26 10.88
CA ALA A 68 13.36 -19.24 12.33
C ALA A 68 12.18 -18.34 12.75
N LEU A 69 12.03 -17.16 12.16
CA LEU A 69 10.91 -16.25 12.38
C LEU A 69 9.57 -16.90 12.05
N ILE A 70 9.47 -17.52 10.87
CA ILE A 70 8.24 -18.20 10.42
C ILE A 70 7.88 -19.34 11.36
N ASN A 71 8.85 -20.16 11.75
CA ASN A 71 8.63 -21.25 12.70
C ASN A 71 8.14 -20.74 14.07
N ASN A 72 8.70 -19.64 14.57
CA ASN A 72 8.22 -19.01 15.80
C ASN A 72 6.75 -18.54 15.67
N VAL A 73 6.41 -17.90 14.54
CA VAL A 73 5.03 -17.48 14.26
C VAL A 73 4.08 -18.66 14.19
N LEU A 74 4.48 -19.78 13.58
CA LEU A 74 3.65 -20.99 13.50
C LEU A 74 3.43 -21.64 14.87
N ASN A 75 4.48 -21.70 15.70
CA ASN A 75 4.42 -22.32 17.02
C ASN A 75 3.55 -21.55 18.01
N ASP A 76 3.50 -20.22 17.91
CA ASP A 76 2.80 -19.36 18.89
C ASP A 76 1.84 -18.36 18.24
N SER A 77 1.25 -18.76 17.14
CA SER A 77 0.44 -17.92 16.26
C SER A 77 -0.69 -17.18 16.98
N LYS A 78 -1.39 -17.85 17.90
CA LYS A 78 -2.51 -17.27 18.63
C LYS A 78 -2.07 -16.15 19.56
N ARG A 79 -0.99 -16.33 20.32
CA ARG A 79 -0.43 -15.32 21.23
C ARG A 79 0.06 -14.12 20.43
N ILE A 80 0.92 -14.36 19.42
CA ILE A 80 1.47 -13.30 18.57
C ILE A 80 0.37 -12.49 17.90
N TYR A 81 -0.66 -13.14 17.39
CA TYR A 81 -1.80 -12.44 16.80
C TYR A 81 -2.50 -11.53 17.80
N GLN A 82 -2.77 -12.02 19.01
CA GLN A 82 -3.46 -11.22 20.03
C GLN A 82 -2.63 -10.02 20.51
N GLU A 83 -1.31 -10.19 20.65
CA GLU A 83 -0.41 -9.10 20.98
C GLU A 83 -0.39 -8.00 19.91
N LYS A 84 -0.49 -8.37 18.64
CA LYS A 84 -0.46 -7.43 17.51
C LYS A 84 -1.82 -6.81 17.19
N LEU A 85 -2.90 -7.40 17.62
CA LEU A 85 -4.26 -6.98 17.28
C LEU A 85 -4.60 -5.50 17.61
N PRO A 86 -4.18 -4.91 18.74
CA PRO A 86 -4.42 -3.49 19.02
C PRO A 86 -3.76 -2.58 17.97
N PHE A 87 -2.52 -2.86 17.61
CA PHE A 87 -1.76 -2.10 16.62
C PHE A 87 -2.31 -2.29 15.21
N LEU A 88 -2.79 -3.49 14.90
CA LEU A 88 -3.46 -3.80 13.65
C LEU A 88 -4.78 -3.01 13.49
N LYS A 89 -5.53 -2.82 14.58
CA LYS A 89 -6.73 -1.96 14.60
C LYS A 89 -6.36 -0.50 14.31
N GLU A 90 -5.28 0.00 14.91
CA GLU A 90 -4.80 1.34 14.64
C GLU A 90 -4.32 1.51 13.19
N ALA A 91 -3.52 0.57 12.69
CA ALA A 91 -3.08 0.57 11.30
C ALA A 91 -4.28 0.60 10.34
N ARG A 92 -5.33 -0.18 10.62
CA ARG A 92 -6.57 -0.19 9.84
C ARG A 92 -7.30 1.16 9.90
N ASN A 93 -7.36 1.80 11.04
CA ASN A 93 -7.95 3.13 11.17
C ASN A 93 -7.16 4.17 10.34
N ARG A 94 -5.83 4.15 10.40
CA ARG A 94 -4.99 5.02 9.55
C ARG A 94 -5.24 4.76 8.07
N LEU A 95 -5.33 3.50 7.67
CA LEU A 95 -5.60 3.13 6.29
C LEU A 95 -6.97 3.64 5.81
N LEU A 96 -8.02 3.45 6.59
CA LEU A 96 -9.39 3.83 6.22
C LEU A 96 -9.62 5.35 6.22
N PHE A 97 -9.07 6.07 7.22
CA PHE A 97 -9.42 7.46 7.46
C PHE A 97 -8.33 8.47 7.12
N LYS A 98 -7.12 8.01 6.79
CA LYS A 98 -6.01 8.87 6.40
C LYS A 98 -5.46 8.54 5.01
N TYR A 99 -5.23 7.25 4.72
CA TYR A 99 -4.52 6.83 3.51
C TYR A 99 -5.45 6.28 2.41
N ASN A 100 -6.76 6.15 2.68
CA ASN A 100 -7.74 5.86 1.65
C ASN A 100 -7.89 7.07 0.70
N LEU A 101 -8.25 6.80 -0.54
CA LEU A 101 -8.39 7.81 -1.59
C LEU A 101 -9.27 9.00 -1.16
N PHE A 102 -10.47 8.75 -0.63
CA PHE A 102 -11.41 9.82 -0.30
C PHE A 102 -10.93 10.72 0.85
N PRO A 103 -10.52 10.22 2.03
CA PRO A 103 -9.95 11.06 3.07
C PRO A 103 -8.69 11.79 2.61
N PHE A 104 -7.84 11.14 1.82
CA PHE A 104 -6.63 11.75 1.27
C PHE A 104 -6.97 12.93 0.35
N VAL A 105 -7.84 12.73 -0.63
CA VAL A 105 -8.28 13.79 -1.55
C VAL A 105 -8.97 14.92 -0.78
N LYS A 106 -9.87 14.58 0.18
CA LYS A 106 -10.51 15.60 1.02
C LYS A 106 -9.48 16.43 1.77
N SER A 107 -8.50 15.81 2.43
CA SER A 107 -7.47 16.53 3.18
C SER A 107 -6.62 17.44 2.28
N TYR A 108 -6.42 17.04 1.04
CA TYR A 108 -5.71 17.84 0.05
C TYR A 108 -6.53 19.05 -0.41
N ILE A 109 -7.82 18.84 -0.68
CA ILE A 109 -8.75 19.90 -1.04
C ILE A 109 -8.83 20.91 0.10
N ASP A 110 -9.10 20.46 1.33
CA ASP A 110 -9.21 21.33 2.51
C ASP A 110 -7.94 22.19 2.75
N LYS A 111 -6.79 21.68 2.32
CA LYS A 111 -5.50 22.37 2.54
C LYS A 111 -5.11 23.36 1.43
N TYR A 112 -5.47 23.06 0.18
CA TYR A 112 -4.92 23.76 -0.97
C TYR A 112 -5.97 24.44 -1.85
N VAL A 113 -7.26 24.13 -1.65
CA VAL A 113 -8.36 24.71 -2.45
C VAL A 113 -9.11 25.73 -1.61
N ASP A 114 -9.10 26.97 -2.07
CA ASP A 114 -9.97 28.01 -1.52
C ASP A 114 -11.38 27.77 -2.07
N LEU A 115 -12.27 27.29 -1.22
CA LEU A 115 -13.67 27.02 -1.58
C LEU A 115 -14.56 28.29 -1.55
N ASP A 116 -14.06 29.38 -0.97
CA ASP A 116 -14.77 30.67 -0.92
C ASP A 116 -14.49 31.52 -2.18
N CYS A 117 -13.83 30.95 -3.19
CA CYS A 117 -13.59 31.60 -4.46
C CYS A 117 -14.89 31.71 -5.28
N ASP A 118 -15.41 32.90 -5.47
CA ASP A 118 -16.62 33.17 -6.25
C ASP A 118 -16.46 32.95 -7.76
N GLU A 119 -15.24 32.69 -8.25
CA GLU A 119 -14.96 32.46 -9.65
C GLU A 119 -14.96 30.97 -10.01
N TYR A 120 -16.11 30.41 -10.31
CA TYR A 120 -16.20 29.08 -10.94
C TYR A 120 -15.87 29.19 -12.43
N ARG A 121 -14.71 28.66 -12.82
CA ARG A 121 -14.36 28.50 -14.24
C ARG A 121 -14.70 27.09 -14.71
N SER A 122 -15.55 26.98 -15.71
CA SER A 122 -15.76 25.69 -16.37
C SER A 122 -14.49 25.28 -17.13
N VAL A 123 -13.92 24.14 -16.80
CA VAL A 123 -12.76 23.57 -17.49
C VAL A 123 -13.21 22.38 -18.31
N LEU A 124 -13.04 22.48 -19.64
CA LEU A 124 -13.28 21.36 -20.53
C LEU A 124 -12.04 20.44 -20.51
N ILE A 125 -12.14 19.31 -19.84
CA ILE A 125 -11.10 18.27 -19.86
C ILE A 125 -11.32 17.42 -21.13
N LYS A 126 -10.43 17.59 -22.12
CA LYS A 126 -10.44 16.79 -23.33
C LYS A 126 -9.78 15.45 -23.10
N PRO A 127 -10.13 14.39 -23.86
CA PRO A 127 -9.39 13.14 -23.87
C PRO A 127 -7.90 13.36 -24.19
N TYR A 128 -7.02 12.53 -23.61
CA TYR A 128 -5.56 12.71 -23.72
C TYR A 128 -5.04 12.80 -25.17
N ASP A 129 -5.66 12.09 -26.09
CA ASP A 129 -5.33 12.06 -27.52
C ASP A 129 -5.69 13.36 -28.28
N THR A 130 -6.52 14.22 -27.70
CA THR A 130 -6.92 15.52 -28.29
C THR A 130 -6.01 16.68 -27.91
N TYR A 131 -5.08 16.50 -26.96
CA TYR A 131 -4.09 17.51 -26.66
C TYR A 131 -2.99 17.53 -27.72
N PRO A 132 -2.53 18.72 -28.16
CA PRO A 132 -1.39 18.79 -29.08
C PRO A 132 -0.19 18.11 -28.42
N LYS A 133 0.23 17.01 -29.00
CA LYS A 133 1.43 16.28 -28.55
C LYS A 133 2.63 17.11 -28.96
N ASP A 134 3.45 17.47 -27.98
CA ASP A 134 4.74 18.06 -28.25
C ASP A 134 5.53 17.02 -29.09
N TRP A 135 5.77 17.31 -30.35
CA TRP A 135 6.39 16.36 -31.28
C TRP A 135 7.75 15.84 -30.78
N ILE A 136 8.46 16.68 -29.99
CA ILE A 136 9.71 16.32 -29.32
C ILE A 136 9.49 15.21 -28.28
N GLN A 137 8.45 15.32 -27.44
CA GLN A 137 8.12 14.29 -26.46
C GLN A 137 7.66 12.98 -27.13
N ASP A 138 6.94 13.06 -28.24
CA ASP A 138 6.50 11.89 -28.98
C ASP A 138 7.68 11.15 -29.63
N VAL A 139 8.68 11.87 -30.13
CA VAL A 139 9.93 11.30 -30.66
C VAL A 139 10.76 10.67 -29.55
N LEU A 140 10.90 11.33 -28.40
CA LEU A 140 11.63 10.80 -27.23
C LEU A 140 10.98 9.55 -26.64
N LEU A 141 9.64 9.48 -26.58
CA LEU A 141 8.91 8.30 -26.12
C LEU A 141 9.03 7.13 -27.10
N LYS A 142 9.02 7.40 -28.41
CA LYS A 142 9.19 6.38 -29.44
C LYS A 142 10.61 5.81 -29.42
N THR A 143 11.63 6.66 -29.27
CA THR A 143 13.04 6.20 -29.18
C THR A 143 13.27 5.38 -27.90
N LYS A 144 12.73 5.77 -26.75
CA LYS A 144 12.81 4.95 -25.51
C LYS A 144 12.16 3.57 -25.68
N ARG A 145 11.02 3.48 -26.37
CA ARG A 145 10.35 2.19 -26.65
C ARG A 145 11.15 1.28 -27.60
N VAL A 146 11.91 1.84 -28.50
CA VAL A 146 12.78 1.06 -29.41
C VAL A 146 13.99 0.55 -28.65
N VAL A 147 14.63 1.38 -27.84
CA VAL A 147 15.80 1.00 -27.03
C VAL A 147 15.47 -0.08 -26.01
N CYS A 148 14.30 0.01 -25.33
CA CYS A 148 13.84 -1.04 -24.40
C CYS A 148 13.44 -2.36 -25.06
N LYS A 149 13.34 -2.45 -26.40
CA LYS A 149 13.07 -3.72 -27.13
C LYS A 149 14.36 -4.38 -27.64
N ILE A 150 15.49 -3.71 -27.56
CA ILE A 150 16.80 -4.20 -28.08
C ILE A 150 17.68 -4.74 -26.93
N PHE A 151 17.32 -4.44 -25.68
CA PHE A 151 17.92 -4.98 -24.44
C PHE A 151 16.84 -5.66 -23.59
#